data_dcae513a7d003d387db88045ee6f4881
#
_entry.id   dcae513a7d003d387db88045ee6f4881
#
_cell.length_a   1.000
_cell.length_b   1.000
_cell.length_c   1.000
_cell.angle_alpha   90.00
_cell.angle_beta   90.00
_cell.angle_gamma   90.00
#
_symmetry.space_group_name_H-M   'P 1'
#
loop_
_entity.id
_entity.type
_entity.pdbx_description
1 polymer ?
#
loop_
_entity_poly.entity_id
_entity_poly.type
_entity_poly.pdbx_seq_one_letter_code
_entity_poly.pdbx_strand_id
1 'polypeptide(L)'
;MTSVLDLWRAVDPESRLVSGSVERLARSVRGIARTRAAPPHLPLLREGELLVTDLAMIAGWTLDSLVDVLHQTGTAPVAVWVTTDAVTQLDPAGDAVPILLGAGPVSSTVAVAQRHLDDEVAQLDAFASGLRLAGAEAALADPQPSAPAGVVAARLRRGVAVTIDGVLRALHPRPAGRALATRFAAAHMRLLADRTEGSTPVRRTRDGLWVLERPIVPGASAWFFDDLPPARIDETGIEALAITLRALLRRRAPEPSGSRNMPKTARSSGDPMHDTLMAVARANGRIAPAARSLGVHRNTVLYRLRRAHAELGIDPRRATDALELLRAAGEGEGE
;
A
#
# COMPACT_ATOMS: atom_id res chain seq x y z
N MET A 1 -3.95 4.81 -15.81
CA MET A 1 -2.98 4.30 -16.81
C MET A 1 -1.73 3.88 -16.08
N THR A 2 -1.34 2.63 -16.21
CA THR A 2 -0.20 2.02 -15.50
C THR A 2 1.11 2.49 -16.12
N SER A 3 2.01 3.06 -15.33
CA SER A 3 3.35 3.43 -15.79
C SER A 3 4.31 2.24 -15.80
N VAL A 4 5.47 2.39 -16.45
CA VAL A 4 6.54 1.39 -16.37
C VAL A 4 6.96 1.15 -14.92
N LEU A 5 7.04 2.22 -14.12
CA LEU A 5 7.38 2.14 -12.70
C LEU A 5 6.33 1.35 -11.91
N ASP A 6 5.03 1.65 -12.12
CA ASP A 6 3.92 0.97 -11.45
C ASP A 6 3.93 -0.54 -11.77
N LEU A 7 4.04 -0.86 -13.07
CA LEU A 7 4.07 -2.23 -13.52
C LEU A 7 5.29 -2.98 -12.98
N TRP A 8 6.47 -2.37 -13.08
CA TRP A 8 7.70 -2.96 -12.56
C TRP A 8 7.58 -3.32 -11.08
N ARG A 9 7.17 -2.36 -10.26
CA ARG A 9 7.06 -2.53 -8.81
C ARG A 9 6.01 -3.57 -8.41
N ALA A 10 4.93 -3.66 -9.18
CA ALA A 10 3.85 -4.62 -8.92
C ALA A 10 4.19 -6.05 -9.34
N VAL A 11 4.96 -6.23 -10.42
CA VAL A 11 5.24 -7.55 -11.00
C VAL A 11 6.42 -8.23 -10.32
N ASP A 12 7.52 -7.52 -10.17
CA ASP A 12 8.74 -8.06 -9.55
C ASP A 12 9.52 -6.95 -8.83
N PRO A 13 9.21 -6.72 -7.55
CA PRO A 13 9.90 -5.70 -6.76
C PRO A 13 11.37 -6.05 -6.48
N GLU A 14 11.83 -7.27 -6.77
CA GLU A 14 13.22 -7.71 -6.61
C GLU A 14 14.08 -7.39 -7.83
N SER A 15 13.46 -7.25 -9.00
CA SER A 15 14.15 -6.87 -10.22
C SER A 15 14.77 -5.46 -10.08
N ARG A 16 15.81 -5.22 -10.86
CA ARG A 16 16.53 -3.95 -10.79
C ARG A 16 16.54 -3.21 -12.11
N LEU A 17 16.51 -1.89 -12.02
CA LEU A 17 16.76 -1.01 -13.14
C LEU A 17 18.27 -0.97 -13.43
N VAL A 18 18.64 -1.29 -14.66
CA VAL A 18 20.03 -1.26 -15.15
C VAL A 18 20.30 0.01 -15.93
N SER A 19 19.33 0.45 -16.73
CA SER A 19 19.40 1.64 -17.58
C SER A 19 18.04 2.34 -17.63
N GLY A 20 18.05 3.65 -17.87
CA GLY A 20 16.85 4.47 -18.04
C GLY A 20 16.69 5.56 -16.98
N SER A 21 15.99 6.63 -17.35
CA SER A 21 15.71 7.77 -16.48
C SER A 21 14.36 7.64 -15.76
N VAL A 22 14.19 8.41 -14.68
CA VAL A 22 12.92 8.49 -13.93
C VAL A 22 11.76 8.94 -14.84
N GLU A 23 12.04 9.87 -15.76
CA GLU A 23 11.07 10.38 -16.73
C GLU A 23 10.58 9.28 -17.69
N ARG A 24 11.48 8.38 -18.08
CA ARG A 24 11.15 7.22 -18.90
C ARG A 24 10.31 6.19 -18.15
N LEU A 25 10.58 5.99 -16.86
CA LEU A 25 9.78 5.12 -16.01
C LEU A 25 8.35 5.62 -15.78
N ALA A 26 8.10 6.91 -15.96
CA ALA A 26 6.76 7.49 -15.85
C ALA A 26 5.89 7.27 -17.12
N ARG A 27 6.45 6.74 -18.21
CA ARG A 27 5.69 6.46 -19.44
C ARG A 27 4.67 5.34 -19.22
N SER A 28 3.50 5.51 -19.85
CA SER A 28 2.40 4.54 -19.74
C SER A 28 2.68 3.28 -20.56
N VAL A 29 2.39 2.13 -19.95
CA VAL A 29 2.38 0.82 -20.61
C VAL A 29 0.98 0.53 -21.10
N ARG A 30 0.84 0.18 -22.38
CA ARG A 30 -0.45 -0.14 -23.04
C ARG A 30 -0.56 -1.62 -23.41
N GLY A 31 0.56 -2.34 -23.44
CA GLY A 31 0.59 -3.74 -23.82
C GLY A 31 1.95 -4.37 -23.54
N ILE A 32 2.01 -5.67 -23.71
CA ILE A 32 3.21 -6.47 -23.48
C ILE A 32 3.53 -7.26 -24.75
N ALA A 33 4.74 -7.07 -25.26
CA ALA A 33 5.32 -7.85 -26.31
C ALA A 33 6.35 -8.82 -25.73
N ARG A 34 6.55 -9.97 -26.39
CA ARG A 34 7.59 -10.93 -26.00
C ARG A 34 8.44 -11.31 -27.21
N THR A 35 9.71 -11.55 -27.00
CA THR A 35 10.59 -12.10 -28.02
C THR A 35 10.19 -13.54 -28.37
N ARG A 36 10.60 -13.99 -29.58
CA ARG A 36 10.36 -15.33 -30.09
C ARG A 36 11.67 -16.09 -30.18
N ALA A 37 11.62 -17.39 -29.93
CA ALA A 37 12.79 -18.25 -30.07
C ALA A 37 13.23 -18.39 -31.56
N ALA A 38 12.27 -18.35 -32.49
CA ALA A 38 12.55 -18.41 -33.94
C ALA A 38 12.51 -17.00 -34.56
N PRO A 39 13.33 -16.73 -35.58
CA PRO A 39 13.29 -15.49 -36.34
C PRO A 39 11.91 -15.18 -36.97
N PRO A 40 11.50 -13.93 -37.07
CA PRO A 40 12.15 -12.76 -36.47
C PRO A 40 11.96 -12.77 -34.95
N HIS A 41 13.08 -12.67 -34.22
CA HIS A 41 13.08 -12.75 -32.75
C HIS A 41 12.32 -11.62 -32.09
N LEU A 42 12.36 -10.42 -32.66
CA LEU A 42 11.59 -9.28 -32.20
C LEU A 42 10.22 -9.24 -32.91
N PRO A 43 9.13 -9.09 -32.17
CA PRO A 43 7.82 -8.82 -32.74
C PRO A 43 7.79 -7.38 -33.32
N LEU A 44 6.79 -7.09 -34.16
CA LEU A 44 6.46 -5.71 -34.49
C LEU A 44 5.93 -5.03 -33.22
N LEU A 45 6.70 -4.10 -32.69
CA LEU A 45 6.35 -3.35 -31.50
C LEU A 45 5.37 -2.23 -31.83
N ARG A 46 4.38 -2.04 -30.97
CA ARG A 46 3.45 -0.92 -31.00
C ARG A 46 3.86 0.13 -29.98
N GLU A 47 3.41 1.34 -30.18
CA GLU A 47 3.63 2.42 -29.22
C GLU A 47 3.02 2.09 -27.85
N GLY A 48 3.81 2.20 -26.81
CA GLY A 48 3.38 1.91 -25.44
C GLY A 48 3.55 0.45 -25.02
N GLU A 49 4.17 -0.42 -25.82
CA GLU A 49 4.44 -1.80 -25.43
C GLU A 49 5.73 -1.94 -24.62
N LEU A 50 5.64 -2.76 -23.57
CA LEU A 50 6.78 -3.28 -22.80
C LEU A 50 7.28 -4.55 -23.49
N LEU A 51 8.56 -4.64 -23.80
CA LEU A 51 9.18 -5.86 -24.34
C LEU A 51 9.69 -6.74 -23.20
N VAL A 52 9.22 -7.99 -23.12
CA VAL A 52 9.75 -9.01 -22.20
C VAL A 52 10.57 -10.01 -22.99
N THR A 53 11.80 -10.24 -22.57
CA THR A 53 12.74 -11.13 -23.26
C THR A 53 13.53 -12.00 -22.30
N ASP A 54 13.88 -13.20 -22.78
CA ASP A 54 14.91 -14.05 -22.19
C ASP A 54 16.04 -14.19 -23.21
N LEU A 55 17.18 -13.59 -22.90
CA LEU A 55 18.33 -13.61 -23.80
C LEU A 55 18.92 -15.01 -23.98
N ALA A 56 18.75 -15.89 -22.99
CA ALA A 56 19.21 -17.27 -23.09
C ALA A 56 18.44 -18.09 -24.14
N MET A 57 17.21 -17.68 -24.46
CA MET A 57 16.38 -18.34 -25.48
C MET A 57 16.73 -17.91 -26.91
N ILE A 58 17.58 -16.91 -27.10
CA ILE A 58 17.95 -16.38 -28.41
C ILE A 58 19.47 -16.56 -28.58
N ALA A 59 19.84 -17.61 -29.32
CA ALA A 59 21.26 -17.95 -29.50
C ALA A 59 22.08 -16.77 -30.06
N GLY A 60 23.16 -16.45 -29.37
CA GLY A 60 24.10 -15.39 -29.76
C GLY A 60 23.68 -13.97 -29.41
N TRP A 61 22.54 -13.77 -28.73
CA TRP A 61 22.14 -12.45 -28.28
C TRP A 61 22.74 -12.11 -26.91
N THR A 62 23.23 -10.89 -26.83
CA THR A 62 23.65 -10.24 -25.60
C THR A 62 22.74 -9.04 -25.34
N LEU A 63 22.83 -8.44 -24.17
CA LEU A 63 22.07 -7.23 -23.87
C LEU A 63 22.48 -6.07 -24.80
N ASP A 64 23.75 -5.96 -25.12
CA ASP A 64 24.26 -4.93 -26.06
C ASP A 64 23.68 -5.14 -27.45
N SER A 65 23.69 -6.38 -27.97
CA SER A 65 23.09 -6.68 -29.28
C SER A 65 21.57 -6.41 -29.31
N LEU A 66 20.87 -6.66 -28.21
CA LEU A 66 19.45 -6.29 -28.10
C LEU A 66 19.26 -4.76 -28.18
N VAL A 67 20.07 -3.99 -27.46
CA VAL A 67 20.01 -2.52 -27.48
C VAL A 67 20.31 -2.00 -28.90
N ASP A 68 21.32 -2.54 -29.57
CA ASP A 68 21.66 -2.16 -30.96
C ASP A 68 20.50 -2.44 -31.92
N VAL A 69 19.90 -3.61 -31.84
CA VAL A 69 18.75 -3.95 -32.67
C VAL A 69 17.54 -3.06 -32.40
N LEU A 70 17.26 -2.73 -31.15
CA LEU A 70 16.18 -1.81 -30.80
C LEU A 70 16.42 -0.40 -31.36
N HIS A 71 17.66 0.08 -31.37
CA HIS A 71 18.01 1.36 -31.99
C HIS A 71 17.81 1.35 -33.53
N GLN A 72 18.07 0.20 -34.17
CA GLN A 72 17.93 0.06 -35.63
C GLN A 72 16.48 -0.09 -36.11
N THR A 73 15.57 -0.61 -35.28
CA THR A 73 14.19 -0.92 -35.69
C THR A 73 13.28 0.29 -35.75
N GLY A 74 13.69 1.45 -35.25
CA GLY A 74 12.92 2.71 -35.31
C GLY A 74 11.68 2.76 -34.41
N THR A 75 11.21 1.65 -33.88
CA THR A 75 10.09 1.59 -32.91
C THR A 75 10.62 1.04 -31.59
N ALA A 76 10.90 1.93 -30.65
CA ALA A 76 11.41 1.54 -29.35
C ALA A 76 10.24 1.16 -28.42
N PRO A 77 10.38 0.07 -27.64
CA PRO A 77 9.46 -0.23 -26.56
C PRO A 77 9.53 0.86 -25.47
N VAL A 78 8.49 0.95 -24.62
CA VAL A 78 8.52 1.90 -23.48
C VAL A 78 9.55 1.48 -22.42
N ALA A 79 9.80 0.18 -22.30
CA ALA A 79 10.86 -0.44 -21.48
C ALA A 79 11.13 -1.86 -21.98
N VAL A 80 12.28 -2.39 -21.60
CA VAL A 80 12.66 -3.79 -21.82
C VAL A 80 12.80 -4.49 -20.48
N TRP A 81 12.15 -5.64 -20.34
CA TRP A 81 12.29 -6.51 -19.19
C TRP A 81 13.05 -7.77 -19.60
N VAL A 82 14.26 -7.87 -19.13
CA VAL A 82 15.14 -9.02 -19.41
C VAL A 82 15.07 -9.99 -18.26
N THR A 83 14.65 -11.21 -18.52
CA THR A 83 14.73 -12.31 -17.57
C THR A 83 16.06 -13.01 -17.77
N THR A 84 16.95 -12.95 -16.80
CA THR A 84 18.27 -13.59 -16.85
C THR A 84 18.81 -13.79 -15.45
N ASP A 85 19.53 -14.88 -15.26
CA ASP A 85 20.31 -15.14 -14.04
C ASP A 85 21.72 -14.49 -14.11
N ALA A 86 22.13 -13.99 -15.28
CA ALA A 86 23.43 -13.36 -15.48
C ALA A 86 23.40 -11.89 -15.09
N VAL A 87 24.32 -11.52 -14.20
CA VAL A 87 24.52 -10.10 -13.80
C VAL A 87 25.38 -9.43 -14.87
N THR A 88 24.74 -8.68 -15.76
CA THR A 88 25.46 -7.82 -16.69
C THR A 88 25.43 -6.40 -16.13
N GLN A 89 26.60 -5.79 -15.91
CA GLN A 89 26.72 -4.36 -15.68
C GLN A 89 26.62 -3.66 -17.04
N LEU A 90 25.52 -2.94 -17.25
CA LEU A 90 25.46 -1.93 -18.31
C LEU A 90 25.79 -0.59 -17.69
N ASP A 91 26.54 0.21 -18.41
CA ASP A 91 26.77 1.60 -18.06
C ASP A 91 25.43 2.37 -18.23
N PRO A 92 24.92 3.04 -17.19
CA PRO A 92 23.62 3.75 -17.27
C PRO A 92 23.72 5.04 -18.09
N ALA A 93 24.45 5.02 -19.21
CA ALA A 93 24.68 6.17 -20.05
C ALA A 93 23.43 6.53 -20.86
N GLY A 94 22.79 7.65 -20.52
CA GLY A 94 21.97 8.41 -21.42
C GLY A 94 20.46 8.13 -21.37
N ASP A 95 19.74 8.78 -22.26
CA ASP A 95 18.28 8.74 -22.47
C ASP A 95 17.78 7.43 -23.13
N ALA A 96 18.41 6.33 -22.77
CA ALA A 96 18.11 5.00 -23.26
C ALA A 96 16.75 4.47 -22.77
N VAL A 97 16.18 3.52 -23.50
CA VAL A 97 15.00 2.77 -23.09
C VAL A 97 15.28 2.12 -21.73
N PRO A 98 14.38 2.22 -20.75
CA PRO A 98 14.55 1.58 -19.46
C PRO A 98 14.74 0.07 -19.61
N ILE A 99 15.79 -0.46 -18.97
CA ILE A 99 16.06 -1.90 -18.96
C ILE A 99 15.95 -2.41 -17.54
N LEU A 100 15.03 -3.34 -17.35
CA LEU A 100 14.76 -4.02 -16.10
C LEU A 100 15.34 -5.43 -16.16
N LEU A 101 16.10 -5.84 -15.14
CA LEU A 101 16.57 -7.21 -14.98
C LEU A 101 15.78 -7.89 -13.87
N GLY A 102 15.09 -8.97 -14.20
CA GLY A 102 14.33 -9.78 -13.28
C GLY A 102 14.74 -11.25 -13.35
N ALA A 103 14.52 -11.98 -12.27
CA ALA A 103 14.65 -13.42 -12.22
C ALA A 103 13.30 -14.07 -12.56
N GLY A 104 13.36 -15.27 -13.16
CA GLY A 104 12.17 -16.06 -13.43
C GLY A 104 11.79 -16.13 -14.92
N PRO A 105 10.86 -17.04 -15.28
CA PRO A 105 10.52 -17.29 -16.67
C PRO A 105 9.70 -16.16 -17.31
N VAL A 106 9.98 -15.84 -18.57
CA VAL A 106 9.25 -14.85 -19.38
C VAL A 106 7.74 -15.05 -19.32
N SER A 107 7.26 -16.30 -19.38
CA SER A 107 5.83 -16.61 -19.37
C SER A 107 5.15 -16.17 -18.08
N SER A 108 5.81 -16.33 -16.95
CA SER A 108 5.30 -15.89 -15.64
C SER A 108 5.27 -14.38 -15.56
N THR A 109 6.37 -13.70 -15.94
CA THR A 109 6.46 -12.24 -15.95
C THR A 109 5.37 -11.63 -16.85
N VAL A 110 5.20 -12.16 -18.06
CA VAL A 110 4.15 -11.70 -18.99
C VAL A 110 2.76 -11.91 -18.40
N ALA A 111 2.48 -13.08 -17.81
CA ALA A 111 1.16 -13.39 -17.27
C ALA A 111 0.80 -12.49 -16.06
N VAL A 112 1.77 -12.20 -15.17
CA VAL A 112 1.56 -11.32 -14.03
C VAL A 112 1.39 -9.87 -14.48
N ALA A 113 2.24 -9.42 -15.40
CA ALA A 113 2.17 -8.08 -15.95
C ALA A 113 0.86 -7.83 -16.72
N GLN A 114 0.41 -8.80 -17.53
CA GLN A 114 -0.86 -8.69 -18.24
C GLN A 114 -2.05 -8.60 -17.29
N ARG A 115 -2.12 -9.45 -16.26
CA ARG A 115 -3.17 -9.38 -15.23
C ARG A 115 -3.20 -8.02 -14.53
N HIS A 116 -2.03 -7.45 -14.28
CA HIS A 116 -1.95 -6.12 -13.66
C HIS A 116 -2.46 -5.03 -14.60
N LEU A 117 -2.16 -5.11 -15.89
CA LEU A 117 -2.67 -4.16 -16.90
C LEU A 117 -4.19 -4.30 -17.10
N ASP A 118 -4.70 -5.53 -17.07
CA ASP A 118 -6.13 -5.81 -17.30
C ASP A 118 -7.01 -5.29 -16.15
N ASP A 119 -6.54 -5.40 -14.90
CA ASP A 119 -7.28 -4.92 -13.72
C ASP A 119 -6.35 -4.44 -12.59
N GLU A 120 -5.71 -3.30 -12.81
CA GLU A 120 -4.81 -2.68 -11.84
C GLU A 120 -5.49 -2.44 -10.47
N VAL A 121 -6.75 -2.03 -10.49
CA VAL A 121 -7.49 -1.70 -9.26
C VAL A 121 -7.68 -2.94 -8.40
N ALA A 122 -8.17 -4.04 -8.99
CA ALA A 122 -8.35 -5.30 -8.24
C ALA A 122 -7.02 -5.87 -7.72
N GLN A 123 -5.93 -5.74 -8.51
CA GLN A 123 -4.60 -6.18 -8.06
C GLN A 123 -4.10 -5.36 -6.87
N LEU A 124 -4.25 -4.03 -6.89
CA LEU A 124 -3.88 -3.16 -5.78
C LEU A 124 -4.75 -3.41 -4.54
N ASP A 125 -6.06 -3.63 -4.70
CA ASP A 125 -6.97 -3.94 -3.60
C ASP A 125 -6.66 -5.30 -2.96
N ALA A 126 -6.35 -6.31 -3.75
CA ALA A 126 -5.90 -7.62 -3.25
C ALA A 126 -4.58 -7.50 -2.48
N PHE A 127 -3.62 -6.75 -3.01
CA PHE A 127 -2.35 -6.46 -2.35
C PHE A 127 -2.55 -5.73 -1.01
N ALA A 128 -3.36 -4.67 -1.00
CA ALA A 128 -3.67 -3.91 0.22
C ALA A 128 -4.33 -4.79 1.29
N SER A 129 -5.25 -5.67 0.88
CA SER A 129 -5.95 -6.59 1.78
C SER A 129 -5.00 -7.62 2.38
N GLY A 130 -4.12 -8.19 1.57
CA GLY A 130 -3.07 -9.10 2.04
C GLY A 130 -2.09 -8.44 3.01
N LEU A 131 -1.69 -7.19 2.75
CA LEU A 131 -0.83 -6.43 3.66
C LEU A 131 -1.51 -6.10 4.98
N ARG A 132 -2.79 -5.69 4.96
CA ARG A 132 -3.55 -5.41 6.19
C ARG A 132 -3.68 -6.65 7.06
N LEU A 133 -3.96 -7.80 6.46
CA LEU A 133 -4.04 -9.07 7.20
C LEU A 133 -2.68 -9.42 7.83
N ALA A 134 -1.62 -9.49 7.03
CA ALA A 134 -0.29 -9.84 7.52
C ALA A 134 0.26 -8.81 8.54
N GLY A 135 -0.04 -7.52 8.34
CA GLY A 135 0.31 -6.46 9.29
C GLY A 135 -0.46 -6.57 10.61
N ALA A 136 -1.75 -6.96 10.57
CA ALA A 136 -2.55 -7.20 11.77
C ALA A 136 -2.05 -8.43 12.55
N GLU A 137 -1.71 -9.52 11.86
CA GLU A 137 -1.09 -10.71 12.49
C GLU A 137 0.23 -10.37 13.17
N ALA A 138 1.10 -9.60 12.49
CA ALA A 138 2.37 -9.14 13.07
C ALA A 138 2.15 -8.25 14.31
N ALA A 139 1.16 -7.35 14.26
CA ALA A 139 0.81 -6.48 15.38
C ALA A 139 0.17 -7.24 16.57
N LEU A 140 -0.43 -8.40 16.35
CA LEU A 140 -0.92 -9.28 17.41
C LEU A 140 0.23 -10.05 18.07
N ALA A 141 1.20 -10.50 17.27
CA ALA A 141 2.38 -11.21 17.76
C ALA A 141 3.34 -10.28 18.52
N ASP A 142 3.59 -9.09 17.97
CA ASP A 142 4.37 -8.03 18.60
C ASP A 142 3.66 -6.68 18.41
N PRO A 143 3.08 -6.11 19.47
CA PRO A 143 2.34 -4.86 19.41
C PRO A 143 3.24 -3.62 19.26
N GLN A 144 4.48 -3.74 18.81
CA GLN A 144 5.33 -2.61 18.47
C GLN A 144 5.07 -2.13 17.02
N PRO A 145 5.13 -0.82 16.75
CA PRO A 145 4.98 -0.28 15.38
C PRO A 145 5.96 -0.87 14.37
N SER A 146 7.09 -1.37 14.84
CA SER A 146 8.13 -2.00 14.02
C SER A 146 7.66 -3.29 13.36
N ALA A 147 6.82 -4.09 14.01
CA ALA A 147 6.38 -5.38 13.48
C ALA A 147 5.56 -5.24 12.17
N PRO A 148 4.43 -4.51 12.14
CA PRO A 148 3.70 -4.31 10.89
C PRO A 148 4.49 -3.50 9.84
N ALA A 149 5.34 -2.54 10.27
CA ALA A 149 6.20 -1.81 9.34
C ALA A 149 7.23 -2.72 8.66
N GLY A 150 7.78 -3.70 9.39
CA GLY A 150 8.69 -4.70 8.83
C GLY A 150 8.03 -5.59 7.78
N VAL A 151 6.78 -6.00 8.00
CA VAL A 151 5.98 -6.76 7.02
C VAL A 151 5.81 -5.97 5.72
N VAL A 152 5.43 -4.70 5.82
CA VAL A 152 5.24 -3.84 4.64
C VAL A 152 6.56 -3.60 3.93
N ALA A 153 7.65 -3.30 4.67
CA ALA A 153 8.98 -3.12 4.09
C ALA A 153 9.45 -4.36 3.32
N ALA A 154 9.23 -5.55 3.89
CA ALA A 154 9.60 -6.82 3.26
C ALA A 154 8.80 -7.06 1.97
N ARG A 155 7.50 -6.76 1.96
CA ARG A 155 6.64 -6.95 0.78
C ARG A 155 6.91 -5.95 -0.33
N LEU A 156 7.10 -4.68 0.03
CA LEU A 156 7.43 -3.63 -0.93
C LEU A 156 8.89 -3.71 -1.41
N ARG A 157 9.76 -4.33 -0.64
CA ARG A 157 11.23 -4.30 -0.86
C ARG A 157 11.77 -2.87 -0.90
N ARG A 158 11.22 -2.00 -0.05
CA ARG A 158 11.52 -0.56 0.02
C ARG A 158 11.74 -0.11 1.46
N GLY A 159 12.31 1.07 1.61
CA GLY A 159 12.46 1.70 2.91
C GLY A 159 11.12 2.10 3.51
N VAL A 160 10.85 1.67 4.74
CA VAL A 160 9.65 2.03 5.50
C VAL A 160 10.07 2.51 6.88
N ALA A 161 9.45 3.60 7.34
CA ALA A 161 9.67 4.11 8.69
C ALA A 161 8.35 4.52 9.35
N VAL A 162 8.37 4.60 10.67
CA VAL A 162 7.25 5.10 11.48
C VAL A 162 7.78 6.12 12.48
N THR A 163 7.15 7.28 12.51
CA THR A 163 7.42 8.32 13.51
C THR A 163 6.22 8.51 14.42
N ILE A 164 6.46 8.70 15.71
CA ILE A 164 5.44 9.02 16.72
C ILE A 164 6.00 10.14 17.59
N ASP A 165 5.27 11.24 17.70
CA ASP A 165 5.67 12.46 18.43
C ASP A 165 7.06 12.99 18.03
N GLY A 166 7.32 12.96 16.72
CA GLY A 166 8.60 13.36 16.13
C GLY A 166 9.75 12.36 16.30
N VAL A 167 9.53 11.26 17.04
CA VAL A 167 10.55 10.24 17.31
C VAL A 167 10.40 9.09 16.31
N LEU A 168 11.53 8.67 15.73
CA LEU A 168 11.59 7.50 14.86
C LEU A 168 11.42 6.22 15.69
N ARG A 169 10.29 5.52 15.51
CA ARG A 169 9.94 4.29 16.26
C ARG A 169 10.19 3.02 15.48
N ALA A 170 10.21 3.11 14.16
CA ALA A 170 10.57 1.99 13.29
C ALA A 170 11.36 2.53 12.09
N LEU A 171 12.38 1.79 11.66
CA LEU A 171 13.16 2.08 10.46
C LEU A 171 13.59 0.76 9.83
N HIS A 172 12.97 0.43 8.70
CA HIS A 172 13.26 -0.77 7.95
C HIS A 172 13.86 -0.38 6.60
N PRO A 173 15.18 -0.57 6.39
CA PRO A 173 15.78 -0.38 5.10
C PRO A 173 15.33 -1.47 4.12
N ARG A 174 15.33 -1.19 2.83
CA ARG A 174 15.28 -2.26 1.83
C ARG A 174 16.53 -3.15 1.93
N PRO A 175 16.52 -4.42 1.50
CA PRO A 175 17.62 -5.36 1.71
C PRO A 175 19.00 -4.86 1.30
N ALA A 176 19.08 -4.00 0.27
CA ALA A 176 20.37 -3.42 -0.20
C ALA A 176 20.60 -1.96 0.24
N GLY A 177 19.75 -1.40 1.12
CA GLY A 177 19.63 0.06 1.24
C GLY A 177 19.93 0.66 2.62
N ARG A 178 20.89 0.15 3.40
CA ARG A 178 21.30 0.79 4.68
C ARG A 178 21.66 2.27 4.52
N ALA A 179 22.30 2.63 3.41
CA ALA A 179 22.65 4.03 3.10
C ALA A 179 21.39 4.92 2.99
N LEU A 180 20.31 4.42 2.37
CA LEU A 180 19.05 5.16 2.28
C LEU A 180 18.39 5.36 3.65
N ALA A 181 18.44 4.36 4.52
CA ALA A 181 17.93 4.47 5.88
C ALA A 181 18.69 5.53 6.69
N THR A 182 20.01 5.59 6.55
CA THR A 182 20.84 6.63 7.19
C THR A 182 20.50 8.02 6.67
N ARG A 183 20.32 8.17 5.35
CA ARG A 183 19.88 9.44 4.72
C ARG A 183 18.51 9.85 5.20
N PHE A 184 17.55 8.91 5.26
CA PHE A 184 16.21 9.18 5.79
C PHE A 184 16.28 9.61 7.27
N ALA A 185 17.00 8.89 8.12
CA ALA A 185 17.16 9.21 9.53
C ALA A 185 17.78 10.61 9.76
N ALA A 186 18.71 11.02 8.90
CA ALA A 186 19.29 12.37 8.94
C ALA A 186 18.32 13.46 8.43
N ALA A 187 17.41 13.13 7.51
CA ALA A 187 16.49 14.08 6.90
C ALA A 187 15.16 14.21 7.65
N HIS A 188 14.71 13.19 8.42
CA HIS A 188 13.33 13.10 8.90
C HIS A 188 12.89 14.26 9.79
N MET A 189 13.77 14.83 10.63
CA MET A 189 13.45 16.00 11.47
C MET A 189 13.16 17.24 10.63
N ARG A 190 13.89 17.45 9.53
CA ARG A 190 13.61 18.53 8.58
C ARG A 190 12.30 18.28 7.83
N LEU A 191 12.06 17.03 7.41
CA LEU A 191 10.81 16.63 6.76
C LEU A 191 9.58 16.89 7.63
N LEU A 192 9.71 16.74 8.96
CA LEU A 192 8.66 17.06 9.93
C LEU A 192 8.49 18.58 10.10
N ALA A 193 9.59 19.33 10.15
CA ALA A 193 9.56 20.80 10.28
C ALA A 193 9.00 21.50 9.02
N ASP A 194 9.28 20.95 7.84
CA ASP A 194 8.84 21.50 6.54
C ASP A 194 7.38 21.12 6.18
N ARG A 195 6.61 20.63 7.14
CA ARG A 195 5.17 20.36 6.96
C ARG A 195 4.42 21.68 6.88
N THR A 196 3.91 22.00 5.70
CA THR A 196 2.92 23.05 5.49
C THR A 196 1.56 22.46 5.18
N GLU A 197 0.49 23.10 5.62
CA GLU A 197 -0.86 22.72 5.19
C GLU A 197 -0.93 22.77 3.66
N GLY A 198 -1.31 21.63 3.04
CA GLY A 198 -1.38 21.49 1.58
C GLY A 198 -0.10 20.98 0.91
N SER A 199 0.96 20.62 1.64
CA SER A 199 2.13 19.99 1.04
C SER A 199 1.76 18.64 0.41
N THR A 200 2.33 18.37 -0.77
CA THR A 200 2.15 17.08 -1.43
C THR A 200 2.67 15.94 -0.55
N PRO A 201 1.96 14.80 -0.48
CA PRO A 201 2.40 13.66 0.33
C PRO A 201 3.72 13.08 -0.16
N VAL A 202 4.05 13.27 -1.45
CA VAL A 202 5.30 12.84 -2.09
C VAL A 202 6.24 14.02 -2.20
N ARG A 203 7.45 13.87 -1.69
CA ARG A 203 8.49 14.90 -1.71
C ARG A 203 9.85 14.29 -2.11
N ARG A 204 10.70 15.12 -2.70
CA ARG A 204 12.09 14.77 -2.96
C ARG A 204 12.99 15.62 -2.08
N THR A 205 13.88 15.01 -1.32
CA THR A 205 14.84 15.73 -0.48
C THR A 205 15.97 16.32 -1.32
N ARG A 206 16.73 17.26 -0.76
CA ARG A 206 17.86 17.91 -1.47
C ARG A 206 18.95 16.94 -1.91
N ASP A 207 19.13 15.85 -1.18
CA ASP A 207 20.07 14.78 -1.49
C ASP A 207 19.47 13.68 -2.40
N GLY A 208 18.29 13.98 -3.02
CA GLY A 208 17.68 13.15 -4.04
C GLY A 208 16.85 11.98 -3.53
N LEU A 209 16.62 11.87 -2.21
CA LEU A 209 15.77 10.83 -1.62
C LEU A 209 14.29 11.17 -1.89
N TRP A 210 13.54 10.22 -2.42
CA TRP A 210 12.09 10.31 -2.50
C TRP A 210 11.46 9.82 -1.21
N VAL A 211 10.47 10.56 -0.72
CA VAL A 211 9.71 10.22 0.48
C VAL A 211 8.22 10.38 0.21
N LEU A 212 7.44 9.45 0.76
CA LEU A 212 5.98 9.53 0.81
C LEU A 212 5.56 9.45 2.27
N GLU A 213 4.74 10.39 2.70
CA GLU A 213 4.19 10.44 4.05
C GLU A 213 2.71 10.10 4.06
N ARG A 214 2.29 9.27 5.03
CA ARG A 214 0.88 9.05 5.36
C ARG A 214 0.65 9.25 6.86
N PRO A 215 -0.19 10.23 7.23
CA PRO A 215 -0.58 10.42 8.62
C PRO A 215 -1.35 9.21 9.15
N ILE A 216 -1.04 8.79 10.37
CA ILE A 216 -1.72 7.68 11.06
C ILE A 216 -2.77 8.25 12.01
N VAL A 217 -2.30 9.02 13.00
CA VAL A 217 -3.06 9.81 13.97
C VAL A 217 -2.29 11.11 14.22
N PRO A 218 -2.85 12.11 14.89
CA PRO A 218 -2.09 13.31 15.27
C PRO A 218 -0.77 12.94 15.95
N GLY A 219 0.34 13.50 15.48
CA GLY A 219 1.69 13.20 15.95
C GLY A 219 2.35 11.93 15.39
N ALA A 220 1.63 11.08 14.65
CA ALA A 220 2.19 9.84 14.09
C ALA A 220 2.05 9.74 12.57
N SER A 221 3.10 9.26 11.90
CA SER A 221 3.12 9.05 10.45
C SER A 221 3.87 7.81 10.03
N ALA A 222 3.40 7.17 8.96
CA ALA A 222 4.11 6.16 8.21
C ALA A 222 4.82 6.81 7.02
N TRP A 223 6.02 6.33 6.70
CA TRP A 223 6.88 6.86 5.67
C TRP A 223 7.37 5.75 4.75
N PHE A 224 7.34 6.02 3.47
CA PHE A 224 8.12 5.33 2.45
C PHE A 224 9.35 6.18 2.12
N PHE A 225 10.47 5.56 1.80
CA PHE A 225 11.65 6.25 1.29
C PHE A 225 12.45 5.39 0.32
N ASP A 226 12.88 5.98 -0.79
CA ASP A 226 13.69 5.33 -1.83
C ASP A 226 14.50 6.36 -2.65
N ASP A 227 15.39 5.89 -3.51
CA ASP A 227 16.10 6.67 -4.53
C ASP A 227 15.26 6.87 -5.80
N LEU A 228 14.14 6.16 -5.95
CA LEU A 228 13.14 6.33 -7.00
C LEU A 228 11.81 6.82 -6.43
N PRO A 229 10.96 7.49 -7.24
CA PRO A 229 9.64 7.93 -6.79
C PRO A 229 8.78 6.73 -6.36
N PRO A 230 7.79 6.95 -5.50
CA PRO A 230 6.83 5.91 -5.15
C PRO A 230 5.97 5.55 -6.37
N ALA A 231 5.72 4.26 -6.54
CA ALA A 231 4.71 3.71 -7.44
C ALA A 231 3.36 3.55 -6.71
N ARG A 232 2.28 3.30 -7.43
CA ARG A 232 0.95 3.08 -6.84
C ARG A 232 0.92 1.95 -5.81
N ILE A 233 1.68 0.90 -6.04
CA ILE A 233 1.78 -0.20 -5.07
C ILE A 233 2.48 0.23 -3.77
N ASP A 234 3.46 1.13 -3.86
CA ASP A 234 4.13 1.71 -2.70
C ASP A 234 3.16 2.59 -1.91
N GLU A 235 2.38 3.44 -2.59
CA GLU A 235 1.33 4.26 -1.98
C GLU A 235 0.28 3.40 -1.28
N THR A 236 -0.18 2.35 -1.96
CA THR A 236 -1.14 1.38 -1.43
C THR A 236 -0.60 0.66 -0.20
N GLY A 237 0.68 0.28 -0.22
CA GLY A 237 1.33 -0.39 0.91
C GLY A 237 1.47 0.51 2.14
N ILE A 238 1.85 1.76 1.96
CA ILE A 238 1.97 2.73 3.06
C ILE A 238 0.58 3.10 3.63
N GLU A 239 -0.45 3.20 2.79
CA GLU A 239 -1.82 3.40 3.26
C GLU A 239 -2.31 2.19 4.09
N ALA A 240 -2.05 0.97 3.63
CA ALA A 240 -2.38 -0.25 4.38
C ALA A 240 -1.66 -0.28 5.74
N LEU A 241 -0.39 0.13 5.79
CA LEU A 241 0.37 0.27 7.03
C LEU A 241 -0.26 1.33 7.97
N ALA A 242 -0.61 2.50 7.43
CA ALA A 242 -1.21 3.57 8.23
C ALA A 242 -2.54 3.12 8.87
N ILE A 243 -3.37 2.36 8.13
CA ILE A 243 -4.62 1.78 8.66
C ILE A 243 -4.32 0.79 9.80
N THR A 244 -3.36 -0.12 9.61
CA THR A 244 -2.96 -1.12 10.62
C THR A 244 -2.41 -0.46 11.88
N LEU A 245 -1.53 0.52 11.72
CA LEU A 245 -0.94 1.26 12.84
C LEU A 245 -1.96 2.14 13.57
N ARG A 246 -2.94 2.69 12.86
CA ARG A 246 -4.04 3.44 13.49
C ARG A 246 -4.83 2.57 14.46
N ALA A 247 -5.12 1.33 14.08
CA ALA A 247 -5.77 0.37 14.96
C ALA A 247 -4.89 0.00 16.15
N LEU A 248 -3.58 -0.22 15.92
CA LEU A 248 -2.62 -0.55 16.98
C LEU A 248 -2.46 0.59 18.00
N LEU A 249 -2.28 1.83 17.52
CA LEU A 249 -2.06 2.99 18.40
C LEU A 249 -3.30 3.37 19.19
N ARG A 250 -4.51 3.19 18.64
CA ARG A 250 -5.76 3.37 19.39
C ARG A 250 -5.91 2.38 20.52
N ARG A 251 -5.45 1.13 20.35
CA ARG A 251 -5.43 0.14 21.46
C ARG A 251 -4.42 0.46 22.55
N ARG A 252 -3.34 1.19 22.21
CA ARG A 252 -2.27 1.59 23.14
C ARG A 252 -2.50 2.91 23.84
N ALA A 253 -3.30 3.80 23.25
CA ALA A 253 -3.73 4.97 23.97
C ALA A 253 -4.31 4.45 25.29
N PRO A 254 -3.78 4.85 26.48
CA PRO A 254 -4.48 4.60 27.71
C PRO A 254 -5.89 5.10 27.42
N GLU A 255 -6.89 4.27 27.67
CA GLU A 255 -8.26 4.77 27.66
C GLU A 255 -8.19 6.09 28.37
N PRO A 256 -8.58 7.22 27.74
CA PRO A 256 -8.61 8.46 28.49
C PRO A 256 -9.35 8.08 29.76
N SER A 257 -8.68 8.28 30.92
CA SER A 257 -9.25 8.07 32.25
C SER A 257 -10.31 9.17 32.49
N GLY A 258 -11.16 9.26 31.63
CA GLY A 258 -12.38 9.94 31.38
C GLY A 258 -13.13 8.99 30.52
N SER A 259 -13.89 8.08 31.15
CA SER A 259 -15.15 7.66 30.60
C SER A 259 -15.56 8.79 29.63
N ARG A 260 -15.52 8.56 28.28
CA ARG A 260 -16.40 9.36 27.42
C ARG A 260 -17.69 9.29 28.21
N ASN A 261 -18.05 10.43 28.82
CA ASN A 261 -19.35 10.58 29.45
C ASN A 261 -20.34 10.23 28.35
N MET A 262 -20.62 8.93 28.20
CA MET A 262 -21.84 8.54 27.49
C MET A 262 -22.91 9.32 28.21
N PRO A 263 -23.61 10.23 27.51
CA PRO A 263 -24.64 11.03 28.14
C PRO A 263 -25.47 10.05 28.96
N LYS A 264 -25.74 10.39 30.23
CA LYS A 264 -26.50 9.53 31.17
C LYS A 264 -27.76 8.92 30.53
N THR A 265 -28.28 9.58 29.49
CA THR A 265 -29.38 9.14 28.66
C THR A 265 -29.15 7.84 27.87
N ALA A 266 -27.87 7.46 27.60
CA ALA A 266 -27.56 6.20 26.88
C ALA A 266 -27.35 5.01 27.82
N ARG A 267 -27.38 5.21 29.15
CA ARG A 267 -27.17 4.15 30.17
C ARG A 267 -28.44 3.69 30.86
N SER A 268 -29.59 4.31 30.62
CA SER A 268 -30.83 3.88 31.24
C SER A 268 -31.45 2.72 30.45
N SER A 269 -31.54 1.55 31.09
CA SER A 269 -32.40 0.46 30.65
C SER A 269 -33.83 0.99 30.54
N GLY A 270 -34.38 1.04 29.31
CA GLY A 270 -35.66 1.63 29.00
C GLY A 270 -35.65 2.84 28.05
N ASP A 271 -34.46 3.33 27.62
CA ASP A 271 -34.36 4.31 26.52
C ASP A 271 -34.49 3.59 25.17
N PRO A 272 -35.52 3.90 24.36
CA PRO A 272 -35.72 3.27 23.06
C PRO A 272 -34.53 3.42 22.10
N MET A 273 -33.69 4.43 22.31
CA MET A 273 -32.49 4.64 21.50
C MET A 273 -31.37 3.68 21.92
N HIS A 274 -31.14 3.57 23.24
CA HIS A 274 -30.18 2.62 23.79
C HIS A 274 -30.53 1.16 23.42
N ASP A 275 -31.79 0.77 23.59
CA ASP A 275 -32.25 -0.56 23.22
C ASP A 275 -32.03 -0.85 21.73
N THR A 276 -32.22 0.17 20.87
CA THR A 276 -31.97 0.03 19.44
C THR A 276 -30.49 -0.17 19.13
N LEU A 277 -29.59 0.60 19.77
CA LEU A 277 -28.15 0.46 19.60
C LEU A 277 -27.68 -0.93 20.02
N MET A 278 -28.16 -1.40 21.18
CA MET A 278 -27.81 -2.71 21.70
C MET A 278 -28.35 -3.88 20.85
N ALA A 279 -29.60 -3.78 20.37
CA ALA A 279 -30.18 -4.80 19.52
C ALA A 279 -29.44 -4.92 18.17
N VAL A 280 -28.99 -3.79 17.60
CA VAL A 280 -28.22 -3.79 16.34
C VAL A 280 -26.79 -4.29 16.58
N ALA A 281 -26.14 -3.94 17.69
CA ALA A 281 -24.84 -4.47 18.06
C ALA A 281 -24.86 -5.99 18.25
N ARG A 282 -25.85 -6.53 19.01
CA ARG A 282 -26.05 -7.97 19.20
C ARG A 282 -26.42 -8.71 17.90
N ALA A 283 -27.06 -8.03 16.97
CA ALA A 283 -27.37 -8.55 15.63
C ALA A 283 -26.22 -8.43 14.63
N ASN A 284 -24.97 -8.10 15.07
CA ASN A 284 -23.81 -7.86 14.22
C ASN A 284 -24.10 -6.83 13.10
N GLY A 285 -24.73 -5.72 13.45
CA GLY A 285 -25.06 -4.64 12.53
C GLY A 285 -26.26 -4.89 11.61
N ARG A 286 -26.93 -6.03 11.72
CA ARG A 286 -28.05 -6.40 10.84
C ARG A 286 -29.36 -5.80 11.33
N ILE A 287 -29.97 -4.93 10.49
CA ILE A 287 -31.18 -4.15 10.84
C ILE A 287 -32.42 -5.03 10.98
N ALA A 288 -32.62 -6.00 10.08
CA ALA A 288 -33.85 -6.80 10.08
C ALA A 288 -33.98 -7.73 11.32
N PRO A 289 -32.94 -8.42 11.79
CA PRO A 289 -32.98 -9.15 13.06
C PRO A 289 -33.18 -8.23 14.27
N ALA A 290 -32.51 -7.08 14.33
CA ALA A 290 -32.66 -6.11 15.40
C ALA A 290 -34.09 -5.52 15.47
N ALA A 291 -34.70 -5.20 14.32
CA ALA A 291 -36.07 -4.72 14.25
C ALA A 291 -37.08 -5.77 14.77
N ARG A 292 -36.88 -7.04 14.43
CA ARG A 292 -37.72 -8.15 14.93
C ARG A 292 -37.57 -8.33 16.44
N SER A 293 -36.35 -8.27 16.98
CA SER A 293 -36.14 -8.42 18.43
C SER A 293 -36.76 -7.28 19.24
N LEU A 294 -36.85 -6.09 18.65
CA LEU A 294 -37.44 -4.91 19.29
C LEU A 294 -38.92 -4.76 19.04
N GLY A 295 -39.56 -5.60 18.21
CA GLY A 295 -40.94 -5.48 17.82
C GLY A 295 -41.31 -4.20 17.05
N VAL A 296 -40.32 -3.60 16.33
CA VAL A 296 -40.52 -2.35 15.58
C VAL A 296 -40.24 -2.54 14.09
N HIS A 297 -40.76 -1.59 13.27
CA HIS A 297 -40.46 -1.61 11.85
C HIS A 297 -38.99 -1.24 11.56
N ARG A 298 -38.39 -1.83 10.54
CA ARG A 298 -36.99 -1.57 10.15
C ARG A 298 -36.65 -0.10 9.95
N ASN A 299 -37.60 0.70 9.45
CA ASN A 299 -37.40 2.13 9.24
C ASN A 299 -37.28 2.89 10.58
N THR A 300 -37.96 2.43 11.65
CA THR A 300 -37.83 2.98 12.99
C THR A 300 -36.39 2.76 13.53
N VAL A 301 -35.86 1.57 13.30
CA VAL A 301 -34.45 1.26 13.65
C VAL A 301 -33.49 2.17 12.89
N LEU A 302 -33.65 2.30 11.57
CA LEU A 302 -32.82 3.19 10.75
C LEU A 302 -32.93 4.65 11.16
N TYR A 303 -34.12 5.14 11.50
CA TYR A 303 -34.30 6.51 12.01
C TYR A 303 -33.54 6.73 13.32
N ARG A 304 -33.71 5.80 14.29
CA ARG A 304 -33.01 5.90 15.58
C ARG A 304 -31.49 5.81 15.43
N LEU A 305 -30.99 4.95 14.53
CA LEU A 305 -29.55 4.87 14.24
C LEU A 305 -28.99 6.18 13.64
N ARG A 306 -29.71 6.81 12.71
CA ARG A 306 -29.30 8.11 12.15
C ARG A 306 -29.26 9.18 13.24
N ARG A 307 -30.23 9.20 14.12
CA ARG A 307 -30.29 10.13 15.24
C ARG A 307 -29.17 9.87 16.24
N ALA A 308 -28.93 8.63 16.62
CA ALA A 308 -27.83 8.24 17.49
C ALA A 308 -26.46 8.62 16.89
N HIS A 309 -26.27 8.43 15.60
CA HIS A 309 -25.05 8.83 14.92
C HIS A 309 -24.88 10.36 14.91
N ALA A 310 -25.95 11.13 14.70
CA ALA A 310 -25.90 12.59 14.72
C ALA A 310 -25.66 13.15 16.13
N GLU A 311 -26.29 12.57 17.16
CA GLU A 311 -26.22 13.11 18.54
C GLU A 311 -25.04 12.56 19.33
N LEU A 312 -24.64 11.30 19.10
CA LEU A 312 -23.66 10.56 19.90
C LEU A 312 -22.40 10.15 19.12
N GLY A 313 -22.43 10.24 17.79
CA GLY A 313 -21.35 9.75 16.91
C GLY A 313 -21.23 8.24 16.85
N ILE A 314 -22.19 7.49 17.39
CA ILE A 314 -22.18 6.02 17.52
C ILE A 314 -22.96 5.37 16.36
N ASP A 315 -22.34 4.40 15.69
CA ASP A 315 -22.98 3.57 14.67
C ASP A 315 -22.70 2.08 14.91
N PRO A 316 -23.62 1.32 15.54
CA PRO A 316 -23.43 -0.09 15.89
C PRO A 316 -23.31 -1.03 14.68
N ARG A 317 -23.40 -0.53 13.45
CA ARG A 317 -23.05 -1.27 12.23
C ARG A 317 -21.53 -1.33 12.01
N ARG A 318 -20.78 -0.47 12.69
CA ARG A 318 -19.33 -0.53 12.74
C ARG A 318 -18.91 -1.48 13.86
N ALA A 319 -18.03 -2.42 13.56
CA ALA A 319 -17.59 -3.44 14.52
C ALA A 319 -16.98 -2.84 15.81
N THR A 320 -16.29 -1.71 15.69
CA THR A 320 -15.70 -0.97 16.83
C THR A 320 -16.76 -0.45 17.79
N ASP A 321 -17.78 0.25 17.26
CA ASP A 321 -18.82 0.87 18.05
C ASP A 321 -19.75 -0.20 18.67
N ALA A 322 -20.02 -1.29 17.92
CA ALA A 322 -20.78 -2.44 18.42
C ALA A 322 -20.06 -3.11 19.61
N LEU A 323 -18.74 -3.28 19.51
CA LEU A 323 -17.95 -3.91 20.58
C LEU A 323 -17.89 -3.03 21.83
N GLU A 324 -17.76 -1.72 21.68
CA GLU A 324 -17.79 -0.76 22.80
C GLU A 324 -19.16 -0.78 23.52
N LEU A 325 -20.26 -0.80 22.76
CA LEU A 325 -21.61 -0.89 23.33
C LEU A 325 -21.82 -2.18 24.11
N LEU A 326 -21.38 -3.32 23.57
CA LEU A 326 -21.54 -4.64 24.22
C LEU A 326 -20.66 -4.75 25.48
N ARG A 327 -19.46 -4.18 25.48
CA ARG A 327 -18.58 -4.13 26.68
C ARG A 327 -19.19 -3.27 27.77
N ALA A 328 -19.67 -2.08 27.41
CA ALA A 328 -20.29 -1.17 28.38
C ALA A 328 -21.55 -1.78 29.04
N ALA A 329 -22.25 -2.67 28.33
CA ALA A 329 -23.40 -3.41 28.87
C ALA A 329 -22.98 -4.59 29.76
N GLY A 330 -21.89 -5.29 29.44
CA GLY A 330 -21.37 -6.41 30.23
C GLY A 330 -20.74 -5.98 31.57
N GLU A 331 -20.23 -4.77 31.68
CA GLU A 331 -19.70 -4.20 32.92
C GLU A 331 -20.81 -3.76 33.90
N GLY A 332 -22.05 -3.62 33.42
CA GLY A 332 -23.22 -3.25 34.24
C GLY A 332 -23.99 -4.44 34.84
N GLU A 333 -23.69 -5.67 34.45
CA GLU A 333 -24.32 -6.90 34.99
C GLU A 333 -23.51 -7.56 36.09
N GLY A 334 -22.40 -6.94 36.53
CA GLY A 334 -21.45 -7.47 37.55
C GLY A 334 -21.44 -6.75 38.90
N GLU A 335 -22.40 -5.84 39.22
CA GLU A 335 -22.57 -5.25 40.56
C GLU A 335 -23.87 -5.66 41.23
#